data_8af73ab95afda3e33f9678affbf209ae
#
_entry.id   8af73ab95afda3e33f9678affbf209ae
#
_cell.length_a   1.000
_cell.length_b   1.000
_cell.length_c   1.000
_cell.angle_alpha   90.00
_cell.angle_beta   90.00
_cell.angle_gamma   90.00
#
_symmetry.space_group_name_H-M   'P 1'
#
loop_
_entity.id
_entity.type
_entity.pdbx_description
1 polymer ?
#
loop_
_entity_poly.entity_id
_entity_poly.type
_entity_poly.pdbx_seq_one_letter_code
_entity_poly.pdbx_strand_id
1 'polypeptide(L)'
;MEDRLLAILPRHSRFGSYPRFLLVECETEPFISLLESSDHDARRALEAAGVKPNVRFYTKDDYAIIAMVEQGLGISIMPELLLKGRHDDIQMLPLVPEAKRTIGIAIAAGDKAGPATRRFADYVVRYVTENR
;
A
#
# COMPACT_ATOMS: atom_id res chain seq x y z
N MET A 1 -6.51 1.97 -12.71
CA MET A 1 -6.66 2.88 -11.56
C MET A 1 -5.33 2.95 -10.84
N GLU A 2 -4.85 4.14 -10.55
CA GLU A 2 -3.66 4.33 -9.73
C GLU A 2 -4.03 4.42 -8.25
N ASP A 3 -3.20 3.85 -7.40
CA ASP A 3 -3.36 3.83 -5.95
C ASP A 3 -2.01 4.17 -5.30
N ARG A 4 -1.98 5.20 -4.48
CA ARG A 4 -0.74 5.65 -3.83
C ARG A 4 -0.33 4.70 -2.72
N LEU A 5 0.97 4.63 -2.48
CA LEU A 5 1.50 4.01 -1.28
C LEU A 5 1.76 5.09 -0.23
N LEU A 6 1.37 4.80 1.01
CA LEU A 6 1.55 5.69 2.16
C LEU A 6 2.38 5.00 3.23
N ALA A 7 3.16 5.79 3.97
CA ALA A 7 3.72 5.33 5.22
C ALA A 7 2.63 5.32 6.28
N ILE A 8 2.55 4.24 7.05
CA ILE A 8 1.71 4.15 8.23
C ILE A 8 2.59 4.12 9.48
N LEU A 9 2.24 4.94 10.44
CA LEU A 9 3.04 5.26 11.60
C LEU A 9 2.18 5.19 12.86
N PRO A 10 2.77 4.86 14.03
CA PRO A 10 2.06 4.98 15.29
C PRO A 10 1.58 6.42 15.51
N ARG A 11 0.48 6.59 16.23
CA ARG A 11 -0.13 7.89 16.52
C ARG A 11 0.85 8.93 17.07
N HIS A 12 1.75 8.51 17.95
CA HIS A 12 2.72 9.39 18.59
C HIS A 12 4.12 9.32 17.95
N SER A 13 4.20 8.92 16.68
CA SER A 13 5.45 8.91 15.95
C SER A 13 6.05 10.31 15.86
N ARG A 14 7.38 10.39 15.99
CA ARG A 14 8.13 11.63 15.78
C ARG A 14 7.97 12.22 14.38
N PHE A 15 7.58 11.40 13.41
CA PHE A 15 7.34 11.83 12.03
C PHE A 15 5.97 12.45 11.80
N GLY A 16 5.08 12.38 12.78
CA GLY A 16 3.69 12.82 12.62
C GLY A 16 3.50 14.30 12.35
N SER A 17 4.48 15.14 12.71
CA SER A 17 4.49 16.57 12.44
C SER A 17 5.01 16.92 11.03
N TYR A 18 5.58 15.94 10.31
CA TYR A 18 6.10 16.16 8.97
C TYR A 18 5.00 15.99 7.92
N PRO A 19 5.03 16.77 6.82
CA PRO A 19 4.03 16.63 5.75
C PRO A 19 4.23 15.39 4.89
N ARG A 20 5.43 14.78 4.93
CA ARG A 20 5.84 13.64 4.12
C ARG A 20 6.80 12.74 4.88
N PHE A 21 6.87 11.48 4.47
CA PHE A 21 7.78 10.50 5.04
C PHE A 21 8.88 10.14 4.04
N LEU A 22 10.13 10.33 4.45
CA LEU A 22 11.29 9.95 3.63
C LEU A 22 11.49 8.43 3.71
N LEU A 23 11.50 7.75 2.56
CA LEU A 23 11.68 6.29 2.52
C LEU A 23 12.96 5.81 3.19
N VAL A 24 14.02 6.62 3.15
CA VAL A 24 15.30 6.29 3.80
C VAL A 24 15.15 6.07 5.31
N GLU A 25 14.16 6.65 5.95
CA GLU A 25 13.90 6.45 7.39
C GLU A 25 13.52 5.00 7.73
N CYS A 26 13.07 4.22 6.75
CA CYS A 26 12.83 2.79 6.92
C CYS A 26 14.09 1.99 7.25
N GLU A 27 15.28 2.54 7.02
CA GLU A 27 16.55 1.86 7.33
C GLU A 27 16.84 1.85 8.83
N THR A 28 16.34 2.82 9.57
CA THR A 28 16.59 2.99 11.01
C THR A 28 15.38 2.65 11.86
N GLU A 29 14.17 2.93 11.39
CA GLU A 29 12.95 2.63 12.12
C GLU A 29 12.60 1.14 12.04
N PRO A 30 12.05 0.53 13.12
CA PRO A 30 11.53 -0.83 13.04
C PRO A 30 10.46 -0.93 11.95
N PHE A 31 10.67 -1.80 10.99
CA PHE A 31 9.76 -1.99 9.85
C PHE A 31 9.01 -3.31 9.96
N ILE A 32 7.71 -3.27 9.70
CA ILE A 32 6.83 -4.44 9.65
C ILE A 32 6.57 -4.75 8.19
N SER A 33 7.00 -5.92 7.75
CA SER A 33 6.90 -6.35 6.36
C SER A 33 5.82 -7.40 6.17
N LEU A 34 5.15 -7.35 5.02
CA LEU A 34 4.29 -8.44 4.59
C LEU A 34 5.15 -9.63 4.16
N LEU A 35 4.91 -10.79 4.75
CA LEU A 35 5.57 -12.02 4.36
C LEU A 35 5.07 -12.43 2.97
N GLU A 36 5.97 -12.92 2.15
CA GLU A 36 5.76 -13.21 0.72
C GLU A 36 4.34 -13.63 0.34
N SER A 37 3.66 -12.73 -0.30
CA SER A 37 2.48 -12.96 -1.09
C SER A 37 2.75 -12.46 -2.51
N SER A 38 1.78 -12.56 -3.38
CA SER A 38 1.85 -11.98 -4.73
C SER A 38 1.98 -10.45 -4.76
N ASP A 39 1.81 -9.80 -3.61
CA ASP A 39 1.89 -8.34 -3.52
C ASP A 39 3.23 -7.90 -2.93
N HIS A 40 4.01 -7.22 -3.76
CA HIS A 40 5.34 -6.73 -3.42
C HIS A 40 5.43 -5.19 -3.61
N ASP A 41 4.31 -4.48 -3.50
CA ASP A 41 4.28 -3.05 -3.79
C ASP A 41 5.24 -2.25 -2.89
N ALA A 42 5.22 -2.50 -1.58
CA ALA A 42 6.13 -1.85 -0.64
C ALA A 42 7.58 -2.19 -0.94
N ARG A 43 7.88 -3.47 -1.22
CA ARG A 43 9.23 -3.91 -1.57
C ARG A 43 9.73 -3.23 -2.84
N ARG A 44 8.91 -3.17 -3.88
CA ARG A 44 9.28 -2.49 -5.13
C ARG A 44 9.58 -1.02 -4.92
N ALA A 45 8.79 -0.33 -4.11
CA ALA A 45 9.02 1.07 -3.78
C ALA A 45 10.35 1.27 -3.07
N LEU A 46 10.67 0.43 -2.08
CA LEU A 46 11.92 0.48 -1.34
C LEU A 46 13.12 0.16 -2.24
N GLU A 47 13.03 -0.89 -3.05
CA GLU A 47 14.08 -1.28 -4.00
C GLU A 47 14.36 -0.19 -5.04
N ALA A 48 13.30 0.41 -5.59
CA ALA A 48 13.44 1.51 -6.55
C ALA A 48 14.12 2.74 -5.96
N ALA A 49 13.95 2.97 -4.66
CA ALA A 49 14.61 4.06 -3.93
C ALA A 49 15.99 3.68 -3.38
N GLY A 50 16.42 2.43 -3.55
CA GLY A 50 17.70 1.94 -3.01
C GLY A 50 17.71 1.83 -1.49
N VAL A 51 16.54 1.67 -0.86
CA VAL A 51 16.38 1.64 0.60
C VAL A 51 16.27 0.19 1.07
N LYS A 52 17.06 -0.18 2.09
CA LYS A 52 16.98 -1.46 2.77
C LYS A 52 16.27 -1.30 4.11
N PRO A 53 15.01 -1.76 4.24
CA PRO A 53 14.25 -1.56 5.47
C PRO A 53 14.84 -2.37 6.62
N ASN A 54 14.77 -1.81 7.83
CA ASN A 54 15.12 -2.50 9.08
C ASN A 54 13.95 -3.39 9.52
N VAL A 55 13.76 -4.51 8.84
CA VAL A 55 12.63 -5.41 9.10
C VAL A 55 12.79 -6.10 10.45
N ARG A 56 11.83 -5.89 11.33
CA ARG A 56 11.78 -6.51 12.67
C ARG A 56 10.68 -7.55 12.79
N PHE A 57 9.61 -7.42 12.02
CA PHE A 57 8.46 -8.30 12.07
C PHE A 57 7.96 -8.61 10.66
N TYR A 58 7.46 -9.84 10.51
CA TYR A 58 6.77 -10.30 9.30
C TYR A 58 5.38 -10.80 9.66
N THR A 59 4.40 -10.53 8.81
CA THR A 59 3.06 -11.10 8.89
C THR A 59 2.51 -11.34 7.50
N LYS A 60 1.52 -12.22 7.38
CA LYS A 60 0.83 -12.52 6.11
C LYS A 60 -0.43 -11.68 5.91
N ASP A 61 -0.80 -10.86 6.88
CA ASP A 61 -2.06 -10.14 6.90
C ASP A 61 -1.83 -8.63 7.00
N ASP A 62 -2.33 -7.88 6.02
CA ASP A 62 -2.26 -6.42 6.00
C ASP A 62 -2.91 -5.78 7.24
N TYR A 63 -4.04 -6.33 7.69
CA TYR A 63 -4.73 -5.80 8.87
C TYR A 63 -3.96 -6.07 10.17
N ALA A 64 -3.20 -7.15 10.22
CA ALA A 64 -2.29 -7.41 11.33
C ALA A 64 -1.16 -6.37 11.36
N ILE A 65 -0.64 -5.95 10.20
CA ILE A 65 0.35 -4.88 10.14
C ILE A 65 -0.21 -3.60 10.76
N ILE A 66 -1.43 -3.21 10.39
CA ILE A 66 -2.07 -1.99 10.93
C ILE A 66 -2.20 -2.09 12.45
N ALA A 67 -2.66 -3.22 12.97
CA ALA A 67 -2.77 -3.45 14.42
C ALA A 67 -1.42 -3.35 15.13
N MET A 68 -0.36 -3.89 14.54
CA MET A 68 0.99 -3.81 15.08
C MET A 68 1.53 -2.37 15.09
N VAL A 69 1.27 -1.62 14.03
CA VAL A 69 1.62 -0.19 13.97
C VAL A 69 0.87 0.61 15.03
N GLU A 70 -0.43 0.36 15.22
CA GLU A 70 -1.21 0.99 16.28
C GLU A 70 -0.60 0.76 17.67
N GLN A 71 -0.04 -0.42 17.90
CA GLN A 71 0.62 -0.78 19.18
C GLN A 71 2.04 -0.24 19.29
N GLY A 72 2.53 0.49 18.32
CA GLY A 72 3.87 1.08 18.37
C GLY A 72 5.01 0.12 18.08
N LEU A 73 4.74 -1.04 17.48
CA LEU A 73 5.78 -2.04 17.18
C LEU A 73 6.69 -1.64 16.02
N GLY A 74 6.26 -0.72 15.19
CA GLY A 74 7.03 -0.25 14.05
C GLY A 74 6.20 0.54 13.05
N ILE A 75 6.78 0.76 11.90
CA ILE A 75 6.18 1.44 10.76
C ILE A 75 5.98 0.46 9.60
N SER A 76 5.17 0.83 8.64
CA SER A 76 5.02 0.06 7.40
C SER A 76 4.62 0.97 6.24
N ILE A 77 4.53 0.38 5.05
CA ILE A 77 4.07 1.04 3.83
C ILE A 77 2.88 0.25 3.32
N MET A 78 1.78 0.96 3.04
CA MET A 78 0.55 0.32 2.56
C MET A 78 -0.13 1.13 1.47
N PRO A 79 -0.89 0.46 0.59
CA PRO A 79 -1.72 1.15 -0.39
C PRO A 79 -2.83 1.98 0.28
N GLU A 80 -3.04 3.19 -0.21
CA GLU A 80 -4.06 4.10 0.31
C GLU A 80 -5.47 3.49 0.25
N LEU A 81 -5.74 2.70 -0.79
CA LEU A 81 -7.04 2.05 -0.96
C LEU A 81 -7.39 1.09 0.19
N LEU A 82 -6.39 0.40 0.77
CA LEU A 82 -6.60 -0.47 1.93
C LEU A 82 -6.92 0.33 3.21
N LEU A 83 -6.48 1.58 3.26
CA LEU A 83 -6.66 2.45 4.41
C LEU A 83 -7.94 3.28 4.33
N LYS A 84 -8.55 3.34 3.14
CA LYS A 84 -9.73 4.14 2.89
C LYS A 84 -10.93 3.67 3.73
N GLY A 85 -11.55 4.62 4.44
CA GLY A 85 -12.70 4.34 5.30
C GLY A 85 -12.37 3.70 6.64
N ARG A 86 -11.09 3.50 6.94
CA ARG A 86 -10.66 3.01 8.26
C ARG A 86 -10.46 4.17 9.23
N HIS A 87 -10.71 3.90 10.48
CA HIS A 87 -10.55 4.86 11.59
C HIS A 87 -9.54 4.34 12.62
N ASP A 88 -8.47 3.72 12.14
CA ASP A 88 -7.42 3.18 12.99
C ASP A 88 -6.61 4.31 13.64
N ASP A 89 -6.02 4.02 14.78
CA ASP A 89 -5.22 4.98 15.55
C ASP A 89 -3.78 5.04 15.05
N ILE A 90 -3.63 5.39 13.78
CA ILE A 90 -2.37 5.52 13.06
C ILE A 90 -2.28 6.86 12.34
N GLN A 91 -1.08 7.25 12.00
CA GLN A 91 -0.82 8.35 11.09
C GLN A 91 -0.45 7.83 9.71
N MET A 92 -0.85 8.55 8.67
CA MET A 92 -0.59 8.22 7.29
C MET A 92 0.10 9.41 6.63
N LEU A 93 1.27 9.18 6.04
CA LEU A 93 2.04 10.21 5.35
C LEU A 93 2.36 9.81 3.92
N PRO A 94 2.29 10.75 2.96
CA PRO A 94 2.81 10.54 1.62
C PRO A 94 4.30 10.23 1.64
N LEU A 95 4.76 9.36 0.74
CA LEU A 95 6.16 8.95 0.62
C LEU A 95 6.99 9.92 -0.20
N VAL A 96 8.27 10.04 0.15
CA VAL A 96 9.30 10.66 -0.70
C VAL A 96 10.45 9.65 -0.86
N PRO A 97 10.76 9.23 -2.08
CA PRO A 97 10.05 9.51 -3.33
C PRO A 97 8.64 8.90 -3.35
N GLU A 98 7.76 9.53 -4.09
CA GLU A 98 6.38 9.05 -4.24
C GLU A 98 6.37 7.66 -4.88
N ALA A 99 5.51 6.78 -4.36
CA ALA A 99 5.31 5.45 -4.91
C ALA A 99 3.82 5.15 -5.07
N LYS A 100 3.49 4.42 -6.12
CA LYS A 100 2.12 4.04 -6.45
C LYS A 100 2.08 2.69 -7.14
N ARG A 101 0.91 2.08 -7.14
CA ARG A 101 0.62 0.87 -7.89
C ARG A 101 -0.50 1.11 -8.90
N THR A 102 -0.59 0.27 -9.89
CA THR A 102 -1.69 0.26 -10.83
C THR A 102 -2.55 -0.98 -10.60
N ILE A 103 -3.84 -0.75 -10.40
CA ILE A 103 -4.84 -1.82 -10.32
C ILE A 103 -5.55 -1.89 -11.67
N GLY A 104 -5.61 -3.08 -12.24
CA GLY A 104 -6.24 -3.32 -13.52
C GLY A 104 -7.11 -4.56 -13.50
N ILE A 105 -7.81 -4.77 -14.61
CA ILE A 105 -8.62 -5.96 -14.85
C ILE A 105 -7.90 -6.81 -15.88
N ALA A 106 -7.72 -8.08 -15.58
CA ALA A 106 -7.23 -9.06 -16.53
C ALA A 106 -8.40 -9.90 -17.04
N ILE A 107 -8.55 -9.98 -18.35
CA ILE A 107 -9.54 -10.83 -19.01
C ILE A 107 -8.84 -11.74 -20.03
N ALA A 108 -9.45 -12.89 -20.32
CA ALA A 108 -8.94 -13.78 -21.33
C ALA A 108 -8.85 -13.09 -22.70
N ALA A 109 -7.75 -13.33 -23.43
CA ALA A 109 -7.52 -12.71 -24.74
C ALA A 109 -8.43 -13.30 -25.82
N GLY A 110 -8.77 -12.46 -26.81
CA GLY A 110 -9.51 -12.85 -28.00
C GLY A 110 -10.90 -13.38 -27.69
N ASP A 111 -11.33 -14.40 -28.45
CA ASP A 111 -12.67 -14.99 -28.37
C ASP A 111 -12.91 -15.82 -27.10
N LYS A 112 -11.88 -16.02 -26.26
CA LYS A 112 -11.99 -16.74 -24.99
C LYS A 112 -12.79 -15.96 -23.96
N ALA A 113 -12.87 -14.64 -24.06
CA ALA A 113 -13.73 -13.82 -23.23
C ALA A 113 -15.12 -13.70 -23.85
N GLY A 114 -16.12 -14.25 -23.20
CA GLY A 114 -17.51 -14.14 -23.66
C GLY A 114 -18.07 -12.71 -23.63
N PRO A 115 -19.18 -12.44 -24.33
CA PRO A 115 -19.79 -11.09 -24.37
C PRO A 115 -20.14 -10.55 -22.99
N ALA A 116 -20.61 -11.39 -22.07
CA ALA A 116 -20.94 -10.98 -20.69
C ALA A 116 -19.69 -10.52 -19.92
N THR A 117 -18.58 -11.25 -20.08
CA THR A 117 -17.30 -10.89 -19.44
C THR A 117 -16.81 -9.53 -19.93
N ARG A 118 -16.86 -9.28 -21.23
CA ARG A 118 -16.45 -8.00 -21.84
C ARG A 118 -17.31 -6.85 -21.35
N ARG A 119 -18.64 -7.05 -21.35
CA ARG A 119 -19.58 -6.05 -20.85
C ARG A 119 -19.38 -5.73 -19.37
N PHE A 120 -19.11 -6.74 -18.56
CA PHE A 120 -18.80 -6.54 -17.14
C PHE A 120 -17.51 -5.75 -16.97
N ALA A 121 -16.43 -6.10 -17.72
CA ALA A 121 -15.17 -5.37 -17.66
C ALA A 121 -15.34 -3.89 -18.04
N ASP A 122 -16.08 -3.61 -19.13
CA ASP A 122 -16.38 -2.24 -19.55
C ASP A 122 -17.17 -1.46 -18.48
N TYR A 123 -18.14 -2.13 -17.86
CA TYR A 123 -18.90 -1.53 -16.76
C TYR A 123 -18.01 -1.18 -15.57
N VAL A 124 -17.14 -2.10 -15.15
CA VAL A 124 -16.21 -1.86 -14.03
C VAL A 124 -15.26 -0.70 -14.34
N VAL A 125 -14.68 -0.68 -15.54
CA VAL A 125 -13.80 0.43 -15.94
C VAL A 125 -14.52 1.77 -15.86
N ARG A 126 -15.72 1.84 -16.41
CA ARG A 126 -16.53 3.05 -16.37
C ARG A 126 -16.87 3.45 -14.93
N TYR A 127 -17.36 2.50 -14.12
CA TYR A 127 -17.72 2.74 -12.72
C TYR A 127 -16.53 3.32 -11.92
N VAL A 128 -15.35 2.71 -12.05
CA VAL A 128 -14.14 3.16 -11.33
C VAL A 128 -13.71 4.55 -11.81
N THR A 129 -13.85 4.84 -13.11
CA THR A 129 -13.48 6.14 -13.67
C THR A 129 -14.41 7.26 -13.18
N GLU A 130 -15.70 6.97 -13.08
CA GLU A 130 -16.72 7.95 -12.65
C GLU A 130 -16.78 8.16 -11.14
N ASN A 131 -16.33 7.19 -10.34
CA ASN A 131 -16.43 7.21 -8.87
C ASN A 131 -15.06 7.30 -8.16
N ARG A 132 -14.12 7.90 -8.79
CA ARG A 132 -12.81 8.16 -8.18
C ARG A 132 -12.89 9.10 -6.98
#